data_4f65bd37ac31705994580d9db8d49a3d
#
_entry.id   4f65bd37ac31705994580d9db8d49a3d
#
_cell.length_a   1.000
_cell.length_b   1.000
_cell.length_c   1.000
_cell.angle_alpha   90.00
_cell.angle_beta   90.00
_cell.angle_gamma   90.00
#
_symmetry.space_group_name_H-M   'P 1'
#
loop_
_entity.id
_entity.type
_entity.pdbx_description
1 polymer ?
#
loop_
_entity_poly.entity_id
_entity_poly.type
_entity_poly.pdbx_seq_one_letter_code
_entity_poly.pdbx_strand_id
1 'polypeptide(L)'
;MSESEEQVARELAEELRKLKVEDVVVSVLIQVSAIGYRRLGLTDETKDDRDLPQAKLAIDTMKALMPVLGEVMPSELMRDFEQSVANLQLAYAKAATGDM
;
A
#
# COMPACT_ATOMS: atom_id res chain seq x y z
N MET A 1 15.73 8.19 31.74
CA MET A 1 15.44 8.83 30.44
C MET A 1 15.85 10.30 30.50
N SER A 2 16.52 10.80 29.49
CA SER A 2 16.93 12.19 29.43
C SER A 2 15.73 13.10 29.10
N GLU A 3 15.90 14.41 29.33
CA GLU A 3 14.86 15.39 28.98
C GLU A 3 14.50 15.33 27.50
N SER A 4 15.49 15.16 26.61
CA SER A 4 15.22 15.08 25.16
C SER A 4 14.49 13.82 24.79
N GLU A 5 14.77 12.70 25.43
CA GLU A 5 14.06 11.46 25.22
C GLU A 5 12.62 11.56 25.71
N GLU A 6 12.41 12.19 26.86
CA GLU A 6 11.05 12.42 27.37
C GLU A 6 10.25 13.34 26.45
N GLN A 7 10.90 14.36 25.90
CA GLN A 7 10.24 15.27 24.98
C GLN A 7 9.83 14.56 23.70
N VAL A 8 10.73 13.73 23.13
CA VAL A 8 10.44 12.93 21.94
C VAL A 8 9.25 11.99 22.22
N ALA A 9 9.26 11.35 23.39
CA ALA A 9 8.15 10.45 23.76
C ALA A 9 6.82 11.20 23.86
N ARG A 10 6.82 12.41 24.41
CA ARG A 10 5.60 13.23 24.51
C ARG A 10 5.11 13.69 23.16
N GLU A 11 6.02 14.10 22.27
CA GLU A 11 5.67 14.52 20.92
C GLU A 11 5.09 13.36 20.12
N LEU A 12 5.69 12.18 20.26
CA LEU A 12 5.18 10.97 19.60
C LEU A 12 3.78 10.63 20.12
N ALA A 13 3.57 10.70 21.42
CA ALA A 13 2.25 10.45 22.03
C ALA A 13 1.20 11.42 21.51
N GLU A 14 1.56 12.72 21.35
CA GLU A 14 0.67 13.72 20.77
C GLU A 14 0.31 13.39 19.32
N GLU A 15 1.30 12.99 18.52
CA GLU A 15 1.07 12.60 17.13
C GLU A 15 0.13 11.40 17.06
N LEU A 16 0.39 10.38 17.87
CA LEU A 16 -0.43 9.16 17.89
C LEU A 16 -1.88 9.45 18.28
N ARG A 17 -2.11 10.43 19.17
CA ARG A 17 -3.46 10.78 19.58
C ARG A 17 -4.31 11.37 18.45
N LYS A 18 -3.67 12.00 17.48
CA LYS A 18 -4.35 12.66 16.36
C LYS A 18 -4.65 11.71 15.21
N LEU A 19 -3.97 10.56 15.17
CA LEU A 19 -4.10 9.61 14.08
C LEU A 19 -5.30 8.69 14.27
N LYS A 20 -6.00 8.45 13.19
CA LYS A 20 -7.04 7.41 13.13
C LYS A 20 -6.46 6.21 12.41
N VAL A 21 -6.86 5.01 12.82
CA VAL A 21 -6.35 3.78 12.20
C VAL A 21 -6.66 3.76 10.71
N GLU A 22 -7.87 4.17 10.30
CA GLU A 22 -8.23 4.19 8.89
C GLU A 22 -7.31 5.08 8.05
N ASP A 23 -6.88 6.20 8.58
CA ASP A 23 -5.98 7.11 7.85
C ASP A 23 -4.61 6.46 7.63
N VAL A 24 -4.11 5.74 8.63
CA VAL A 24 -2.84 5.02 8.51
C VAL A 24 -2.97 3.88 7.50
N VAL A 25 -4.06 3.13 7.55
CA VAL A 25 -4.30 2.03 6.62
C VAL A 25 -4.40 2.52 5.18
N VAL A 26 -5.12 3.64 4.96
CA VAL A 26 -5.19 4.26 3.62
C VAL A 26 -3.80 4.61 3.12
N SER A 27 -2.97 5.23 3.96
CA SER A 27 -1.60 5.58 3.61
C SER A 27 -0.78 4.35 3.25
N VAL A 28 -0.93 3.27 4.02
CA VAL A 28 -0.25 1.99 3.74
C VAL A 28 -0.70 1.43 2.39
N LEU A 29 -2.00 1.45 2.11
CA LEU A 29 -2.51 0.94 0.83
C LEU A 29 -1.97 1.73 -0.36
N ILE A 30 -1.87 3.05 -0.24
CA ILE A 30 -1.29 3.90 -1.28
C ILE A 30 0.17 3.51 -1.51
N GLN A 31 0.95 3.36 -0.45
CA GLN A 31 2.36 3.00 -0.54
C GLN A 31 2.54 1.59 -1.10
N VAL A 32 1.76 0.64 -0.62
CA VAL A 32 1.82 -0.75 -1.08
C VAL A 32 1.48 -0.83 -2.57
N SER A 33 0.45 -0.10 -3.00
CA SER A 33 0.07 -0.02 -4.42
C SER A 33 1.22 0.52 -5.27
N ALA A 34 1.85 1.59 -4.84
CA ALA A 34 2.97 2.20 -5.57
C ALA A 34 4.15 1.25 -5.67
N ILE A 35 4.49 0.55 -4.59
CA ILE A 35 5.56 -0.44 -4.59
C ILE A 35 5.19 -1.60 -5.52
N GLY A 36 3.93 -2.06 -5.47
CA GLY A 36 3.45 -3.13 -6.33
C GLY A 36 3.64 -2.82 -7.82
N TYR A 37 3.27 -1.62 -8.24
CA TYR A 37 3.46 -1.20 -9.63
C TYR A 37 4.95 -1.18 -10.01
N ARG A 38 5.80 -0.64 -9.14
CA ARG A 38 7.23 -0.58 -9.41
C ARG A 38 7.83 -1.99 -9.54
N ARG A 39 7.40 -2.91 -8.69
CA ARG A 39 7.92 -4.28 -8.69
C ARG A 39 7.43 -5.13 -9.86
N LEU A 40 6.45 -4.65 -10.61
CA LEU A 40 6.08 -5.30 -11.87
C LEU A 40 7.11 -5.03 -12.97
N GLY A 41 7.84 -3.92 -12.89
CA GLY A 41 8.90 -3.60 -13.83
C GLY A 41 8.43 -3.37 -15.26
N LEU A 42 7.29 -2.69 -15.43
CA LEU A 42 6.63 -2.53 -16.72
C LEU A 42 7.17 -1.40 -17.59
N THR A 43 7.96 -0.50 -17.00
CA THR A 43 8.49 0.66 -17.72
C THR A 43 10.00 0.57 -17.77
N ASP A 44 10.62 1.33 -18.68
CA ASP A 44 12.08 1.42 -18.76
C ASP A 44 12.68 1.86 -17.44
N GLU A 45 11.97 2.73 -16.74
CA GLU A 45 12.40 3.27 -15.45
C GLU A 45 12.39 2.22 -14.34
N THR A 46 11.47 1.26 -14.41
CA THR A 46 11.26 0.27 -13.34
C THR A 46 11.68 -1.14 -13.70
N LYS A 47 12.11 -1.39 -14.94
CA LYS A 47 12.40 -2.75 -15.39
C LYS A 47 13.44 -3.48 -14.53
N ASP A 48 14.40 -2.75 -13.99
CA ASP A 48 15.45 -3.32 -13.12
C ASP A 48 14.97 -3.54 -11.69
N ASP A 49 13.80 -3.03 -11.35
CA ASP A 49 13.20 -3.18 -10.03
C ASP A 49 12.21 -4.35 -9.97
N ARG A 50 12.07 -5.08 -11.07
CA ARG A 50 11.09 -6.16 -11.18
C ARG A 50 11.33 -7.24 -10.13
N ASP A 51 10.30 -7.55 -9.39
CA ASP A 51 10.30 -8.58 -8.36
C ASP A 51 8.86 -9.07 -8.20
N LEU A 52 8.51 -10.11 -8.94
CA LEU A 52 7.15 -10.60 -8.99
C LEU A 52 6.63 -11.11 -7.64
N PRO A 53 7.44 -11.80 -6.81
CA PRO A 53 6.97 -12.14 -5.46
C PRO A 53 6.59 -10.92 -4.61
N GLN A 54 7.33 -9.82 -4.73
CA GLN A 54 6.99 -8.59 -4.01
C GLN A 54 5.73 -7.95 -4.59
N ALA A 55 5.55 -7.98 -5.91
CA ALA A 55 4.32 -7.48 -6.52
C ALA A 55 3.10 -8.29 -6.06
N LYS A 56 3.25 -9.61 -5.99
CA LYS A 56 2.19 -10.49 -5.49
C LYS A 56 1.84 -10.18 -4.03
N LEU A 57 2.86 -9.99 -3.20
CA LEU A 57 2.64 -9.65 -1.79
C LEU A 57 1.87 -8.33 -1.66
N ALA A 58 2.20 -7.33 -2.49
CA ALA A 58 1.48 -6.06 -2.51
C ALA A 58 -0.01 -6.27 -2.82
N ILE A 59 -0.30 -7.05 -3.86
CA ILE A 59 -1.68 -7.35 -4.25
C ILE A 59 -2.43 -8.05 -3.11
N ASP A 60 -1.84 -9.09 -2.55
CA ASP A 60 -2.46 -9.87 -1.48
C ASP A 60 -2.70 -9.02 -0.23
N THR A 61 -1.77 -8.13 0.09
CA THR A 61 -1.90 -7.21 1.22
C THR A 61 -3.07 -6.25 1.02
N MET A 62 -3.18 -5.67 -0.16
CA MET A 62 -4.30 -4.77 -0.47
C MET A 62 -5.64 -5.51 -0.37
N LYS A 63 -5.72 -6.69 -0.93
CA LYS A 63 -6.94 -7.51 -0.87
C LYS A 63 -7.33 -7.86 0.57
N ALA A 64 -6.36 -8.11 1.42
CA ALA A 64 -6.63 -8.46 2.81
C ALA A 64 -7.13 -7.27 3.64
N LEU A 65 -6.61 -6.07 3.36
CA LEU A 65 -6.94 -4.88 4.14
C LEU A 65 -8.23 -4.18 3.67
N MET A 66 -8.57 -4.32 2.41
CA MET A 66 -9.71 -3.59 1.84
C MET A 66 -11.06 -3.91 2.51
N PRO A 67 -11.40 -5.16 2.83
CA PRO A 67 -12.69 -5.43 3.48
C PRO A 67 -12.85 -4.73 4.83
N VAL A 68 -11.77 -4.68 5.61
CA VAL A 68 -11.78 -3.99 6.91
C VAL A 68 -11.97 -2.48 6.72
N LEU A 69 -11.20 -1.92 5.79
CA LEU A 69 -11.25 -0.48 5.51
C LEU A 69 -12.61 -0.05 4.94
N GLY A 70 -13.23 -0.92 4.16
CA GLY A 70 -14.52 -0.64 3.53
C GLY A 70 -15.66 -0.40 4.51
N GLU A 71 -15.50 -0.82 5.76
CA GLU A 71 -16.51 -0.59 6.79
C GLU A 71 -16.56 0.87 7.26
N VAL A 72 -15.47 1.60 7.08
CA VAL A 72 -15.32 2.95 7.65
C VAL A 72 -15.02 4.04 6.63
N MET A 73 -14.69 3.67 5.39
CA MET A 73 -14.28 4.65 4.38
C MET A 73 -15.35 4.81 3.29
N PRO A 74 -15.38 5.98 2.61
CA PRO A 74 -16.33 6.21 1.53
C PRO A 74 -16.20 5.20 0.40
N SER A 75 -17.34 4.84 -0.20
CA SER A 75 -17.38 3.86 -1.28
C SER A 75 -16.57 4.30 -2.50
N GLU A 76 -16.48 5.60 -2.77
CA GLU A 76 -15.68 6.11 -3.89
C GLU A 76 -14.21 5.80 -3.73
N LEU A 77 -13.68 6.01 -2.52
CA LEU A 77 -12.28 5.67 -2.22
C LEU A 77 -12.05 4.17 -2.36
N MET A 78 -12.98 3.38 -1.85
CA MET A 78 -12.87 1.92 -1.95
C MET A 78 -12.89 1.44 -3.39
N ARG A 79 -13.70 2.08 -4.23
CA ARG A 79 -13.74 1.78 -5.65
C ARG A 79 -12.40 2.04 -6.33
N ASP A 80 -11.73 3.13 -5.96
CA ASP A 80 -10.41 3.46 -6.50
C ASP A 80 -9.38 2.38 -6.12
N PHE A 81 -9.41 1.90 -4.87
CA PHE A 81 -8.52 0.81 -4.45
C PHE A 81 -8.86 -0.50 -5.17
N GLU A 82 -10.13 -0.81 -5.34
CA GLU A 82 -10.55 -2.00 -6.10
C GLU A 82 -10.03 -1.95 -7.54
N GLN A 83 -10.09 -0.78 -8.15
CA GLN A 83 -9.57 -0.58 -9.51
C GLN A 83 -8.06 -0.78 -9.55
N SER A 84 -7.33 -0.24 -8.56
CA SER A 84 -5.89 -0.45 -8.47
C SER A 84 -5.53 -1.92 -8.34
N VAL A 85 -6.23 -2.65 -7.48
CA VAL A 85 -5.99 -4.09 -7.30
C VAL A 85 -6.25 -4.84 -8.59
N ALA A 86 -7.36 -4.54 -9.27
CA ALA A 86 -7.69 -5.20 -10.54
C ALA A 86 -6.60 -4.96 -11.59
N ASN A 87 -6.12 -3.73 -11.70
CA ASN A 87 -5.05 -3.39 -12.64
C ASN A 87 -3.74 -4.10 -12.30
N LEU A 88 -3.39 -4.15 -11.02
CA LEU A 88 -2.19 -4.84 -10.57
C LEU A 88 -2.27 -6.34 -10.82
N GLN A 89 -3.44 -6.95 -10.55
CA GLN A 89 -3.63 -8.38 -10.79
C GLN A 89 -3.50 -8.73 -12.27
N LEU A 90 -4.10 -7.92 -13.14
CA LEU A 90 -4.02 -8.15 -14.57
C LEU A 90 -2.57 -8.02 -15.06
N ALA A 91 -1.88 -6.98 -14.64
CA ALA A 91 -0.49 -6.76 -15.03
C ALA A 91 0.42 -7.85 -14.47
N TYR A 92 0.17 -8.29 -13.24
CA TYR A 92 0.93 -9.39 -12.65
C TYR A 92 0.75 -10.68 -13.45
N ALA A 93 -0.49 -11.01 -13.81
CA ALA A 93 -0.77 -12.22 -14.58
C ALA A 93 -0.04 -12.21 -15.91
N LYS A 94 -0.04 -11.07 -16.61
CA LYS A 94 0.70 -10.94 -17.87
C LYS A 94 2.19 -11.07 -17.67
N ALA A 95 2.74 -10.45 -16.65
CA ALA A 95 4.17 -10.53 -16.35
C ALA A 95 4.58 -11.97 -15.99
N ALA A 96 3.77 -12.66 -15.20
CA ALA A 96 4.04 -14.02 -14.76
C ALA A 96 4.00 -15.02 -15.91
N THR A 97 3.19 -14.75 -16.94
CA THR A 97 3.10 -15.62 -18.12
C THR A 97 4.07 -15.24 -19.24
N GLY A 98 4.76 -14.10 -19.09
CA GLY A 98 5.68 -13.63 -20.10
C GLY A 98 5.04 -12.94 -21.29
N ASP A 99 3.78 -12.55 -21.20
CA ASP A 99 3.01 -11.89 -22.25
C ASP A 99 3.22 -10.38 -22.33
N MET A 100 4.27 -9.91 -21.71
CA MET A 100 4.58 -8.48 -21.65
C MET A 100 5.49 -8.05 -22.78
#